data_7474c0e9f3fdd1e35eba08f289313d72
#
_entry.id   7474c0e9f3fdd1e35eba08f289313d72
#
_cell.length_a   1.000
_cell.length_b   1.000
_cell.length_c   1.000
_cell.angle_alpha   90.00
_cell.angle_beta   90.00
_cell.angle_gamma   90.00
#
_symmetry.space_group_name_H-M   'P 1'
#
loop_
_entity.id
_entity.type
_entity.pdbx_description
1 polymer ?
#
loop_
_entity_poly.entity_id
_entity_poly.type
_entity_poly.pdbx_seq_one_letter_code
_entity_poly.pdbx_strand_id
1 'polypeptide(L)'
;YANHENGFALHSMRTPTVTRQYLQVAPDEDLEKWPDDRIWSELNTRFDDELGFDLEEGEIFEKGITPMRSFVVEPMQYGRLFLVGDAAHIVPPTGAKGMNLAIADACVLSHAVGAFYATGTHLLLDAYTGTCLRRVWRAEHFSWFMTTMLHRPPDQNPFDRRLQLSQLDYVTLSRAAATSLAENYVGLPFPTPWHWKD
;
A
#
# COMPACT_ATOMS: atom_id res chain seq x y z
N TYR A 1 3.31 -10.74 -8.28
CA TYR A 1 2.78 -11.02 -6.94
C TYR A 1 2.62 -12.51 -6.79
N ALA A 2 3.33 -13.10 -5.85
CA ALA A 2 3.20 -14.51 -5.52
C ALA A 2 2.58 -14.69 -4.13
N ASN A 3 1.55 -15.54 -4.04
CA ASN A 3 0.96 -16.00 -2.80
C ASN A 3 1.34 -17.48 -2.61
N HIS A 4 2.39 -17.74 -1.85
CA HIS A 4 2.96 -19.05 -1.63
C HIS A 4 2.71 -19.54 -0.19
N GLU A 5 2.89 -20.85 0.07
CA GLU A 5 2.75 -21.39 1.42
C GLU A 5 3.84 -20.88 2.38
N ASN A 6 5.01 -20.47 1.87
CA ASN A 6 6.06 -19.81 2.64
C ASN A 6 5.82 -18.30 2.84
N GLY A 7 4.72 -17.76 2.34
CA GLY A 7 4.37 -16.36 2.43
C GLY A 7 4.45 -15.61 1.11
N PHE A 8 4.11 -14.34 1.14
CA PHE A 8 4.07 -13.45 0.00
C PHE A 8 5.46 -13.17 -0.58
N ALA A 9 5.54 -13.04 -1.91
CA ALA A 9 6.67 -12.45 -2.62
C ALA A 9 6.19 -11.48 -3.72
N LEU A 10 7.03 -10.51 -4.05
CA LEU A 10 6.77 -9.54 -5.12
C LEU A 10 8.05 -9.24 -5.89
N HIS A 11 7.97 -9.36 -7.21
CA HIS A 11 8.99 -8.87 -8.14
C HIS A 11 8.52 -7.55 -8.76
N SER A 12 9.35 -6.52 -8.70
CA SER A 12 9.01 -5.18 -9.22
C SER A 12 10.19 -4.55 -9.93
N MET A 13 10.07 -4.31 -11.22
CA MET A 13 11.06 -3.54 -11.96
C MET A 13 11.06 -2.07 -11.55
N ARG A 14 12.24 -1.50 -11.32
CA ARG A 14 12.46 -0.07 -11.04
C ARG A 14 13.05 0.66 -12.23
N THR A 15 13.97 0.00 -12.92
CA THR A 15 14.57 0.45 -14.20
C THR A 15 14.74 -0.78 -15.09
N PRO A 16 15.20 -0.65 -16.33
CA PRO A 16 15.52 -1.83 -17.16
C PRO A 16 16.57 -2.77 -16.59
N THR A 17 17.37 -2.31 -15.62
CA THR A 17 18.49 -3.07 -15.03
C THR A 17 18.42 -3.21 -13.52
N VAL A 18 17.40 -2.64 -12.87
CA VAL A 18 17.23 -2.70 -11.41
C VAL A 18 15.84 -3.19 -11.07
N THR A 19 15.80 -4.22 -10.25
CA THR A 19 14.55 -4.78 -9.70
C THR A 19 14.52 -4.62 -8.19
N ARG A 20 13.33 -4.60 -7.63
CA ARG A 20 13.12 -4.67 -6.20
C ARG A 20 12.31 -5.92 -5.90
N GLN A 21 12.90 -6.77 -5.09
CA GLN A 21 12.28 -7.99 -4.61
C GLN A 21 11.72 -7.79 -3.20
N TYR A 22 10.63 -8.47 -2.89
CA TYR A 22 10.03 -8.44 -1.56
C TYR A 22 9.74 -9.88 -1.13
N LEU A 23 10.06 -10.17 0.13
CA LEU A 23 9.75 -11.43 0.77
C LEU A 23 9.02 -11.17 2.08
N GLN A 24 7.91 -11.85 2.30
CA GLN A 24 7.29 -11.86 3.61
C GLN A 24 8.16 -12.65 4.60
N VAL A 25 8.46 -12.02 5.73
CA VAL A 25 9.18 -12.62 6.85
C VAL A 25 8.45 -12.30 8.15
N ALA A 26 8.86 -12.90 9.27
CA ALA A 26 8.34 -12.57 10.58
C ALA A 26 8.65 -11.11 10.96
N PRO A 27 7.80 -10.42 11.76
CA PRO A 27 8.02 -9.02 12.13
C PRO A 27 9.30 -8.77 12.91
N ASP A 28 9.80 -9.78 13.62
CA ASP A 28 11.01 -9.79 14.45
C ASP A 28 12.17 -10.55 13.79
N GLU A 29 12.10 -10.77 12.49
CA GLU A 29 13.13 -11.51 11.74
C GLU A 29 14.46 -10.74 11.76
N ASP A 30 15.54 -11.53 11.80
CA ASP A 30 16.90 -11.02 11.84
C ASP A 30 17.52 -11.03 10.44
N LEU A 31 17.86 -9.85 9.92
CA LEU A 31 18.42 -9.68 8.59
C LEU A 31 19.76 -10.44 8.40
N GLU A 32 20.55 -10.62 9.47
CA GLU A 32 21.81 -11.34 9.39
C GLU A 32 21.63 -12.84 9.04
N LYS A 33 20.44 -13.38 9.31
CA LYS A 33 20.07 -14.75 8.94
C LYS A 33 19.63 -14.90 7.47
N TRP A 34 19.66 -13.80 6.71
CA TRP A 34 19.25 -13.75 5.31
C TRP A 34 20.44 -13.42 4.40
N PRO A 35 21.43 -14.32 4.24
CA PRO A 35 22.44 -14.19 3.21
C PRO A 35 21.80 -14.21 1.81
N ASP A 36 22.51 -13.71 0.81
CA ASP A 36 21.98 -13.54 -0.54
C ASP A 36 21.49 -14.85 -1.16
N ASP A 37 22.22 -15.95 -0.95
CA ASP A 37 21.83 -17.30 -1.42
C ASP A 37 20.46 -17.74 -0.84
N ARG A 38 20.19 -17.44 0.43
CA ARG A 38 18.90 -17.73 1.05
C ARG A 38 17.80 -16.87 0.45
N ILE A 39 18.07 -15.60 0.21
CA ILE A 39 17.11 -14.67 -0.41
C ILE A 39 16.71 -15.20 -1.78
N TRP A 40 17.67 -15.54 -2.63
CA TRP A 40 17.41 -16.08 -3.97
C TRP A 40 16.69 -17.42 -3.93
N SER A 41 17.10 -18.33 -3.04
CA SER A 41 16.41 -19.61 -2.85
C SER A 41 14.94 -19.45 -2.48
N GLU A 42 14.63 -18.54 -1.55
CA GLU A 42 13.24 -18.25 -1.13
C GLU A 42 12.44 -17.53 -2.23
N LEU A 43 13.05 -16.62 -2.98
CA LEU A 43 12.40 -15.98 -4.12
C LEU A 43 12.07 -17.00 -5.20
N ASN A 44 13.03 -17.82 -5.61
CA ASN A 44 12.82 -18.88 -6.60
C ASN A 44 11.71 -19.85 -6.16
N THR A 45 11.73 -20.29 -4.90
CA THR A 45 10.69 -21.17 -4.34
C THR A 45 9.29 -20.52 -4.40
N ARG A 46 9.17 -19.23 -4.06
CA ARG A 46 7.87 -18.57 -4.01
C ARG A 46 7.34 -18.13 -5.38
N PHE A 47 8.22 -17.99 -6.36
CA PHE A 47 7.87 -17.69 -7.74
C PHE A 47 7.82 -18.93 -8.64
N ASP A 48 8.18 -20.11 -8.11
CA ASP A 48 8.03 -21.37 -8.86
C ASP A 48 6.56 -21.61 -9.19
N ASP A 49 6.25 -21.65 -10.47
CA ASP A 49 4.90 -21.89 -10.98
C ASP A 49 4.92 -22.83 -12.19
N GLU A 50 3.75 -23.37 -12.54
CA GLU A 50 3.59 -24.25 -13.69
C GLU A 50 3.80 -23.52 -15.04
N LEU A 51 3.88 -22.19 -15.05
CA LEU A 51 4.07 -21.36 -16.25
C LEU A 51 5.54 -21.14 -16.57
N GLY A 52 6.46 -21.58 -15.67
CA GLY A 52 7.90 -21.52 -15.87
C GLY A 52 8.45 -20.09 -15.77
N PHE A 53 7.95 -19.29 -14.82
CA PHE A 53 8.55 -18.00 -14.53
C PHE A 53 9.99 -18.21 -14.00
N ASP A 54 10.97 -17.70 -14.74
CA ASP A 54 12.38 -17.78 -14.40
C ASP A 54 12.85 -16.43 -13.85
N LEU A 55 13.29 -16.43 -12.58
CA LEU A 55 13.76 -15.25 -11.91
C LEU A 55 15.26 -15.08 -12.14
N GLU A 56 15.64 -14.06 -12.91
CA GLU A 56 17.05 -13.73 -13.11
C GLU A 56 17.67 -13.22 -11.80
N GLU A 57 18.67 -13.94 -11.32
CA GLU A 57 19.45 -13.57 -10.13
C GLU A 57 20.51 -12.52 -10.48
N GLY A 58 20.80 -11.64 -9.55
CA GLY A 58 21.77 -10.57 -9.72
C GLY A 58 22.40 -10.14 -8.40
N GLU A 59 23.26 -9.13 -8.44
CA GLU A 59 23.87 -8.56 -7.24
C GLU A 59 22.81 -7.89 -6.37
N ILE A 60 22.79 -8.24 -5.07
CA ILE A 60 21.96 -7.57 -4.07
C ILE A 60 22.77 -6.42 -3.45
N PHE A 61 22.50 -5.20 -3.86
CA PHE A 61 23.24 -4.02 -3.36
C PHE A 61 22.57 -3.33 -2.16
N GLU A 62 21.31 -3.66 -1.87
CA GLU A 62 20.59 -3.14 -0.70
C GLU A 62 19.59 -4.17 -0.20
N LYS A 63 19.54 -4.39 1.11
CA LYS A 63 18.54 -5.21 1.77
C LYS A 63 18.14 -4.64 3.13
N GLY A 64 16.88 -4.84 3.51
CA GLY A 64 16.34 -4.36 4.79
C GLY A 64 15.00 -4.97 5.11
N ILE A 65 14.61 -4.91 6.37
CA ILE A 65 13.30 -5.35 6.85
C ILE A 65 12.45 -4.12 7.18
N THR A 66 11.25 -4.07 6.65
CA THR A 66 10.30 -2.98 6.90
C THR A 66 9.05 -3.54 7.59
N PRO A 67 8.81 -3.20 8.86
CA PRO A 67 7.59 -3.62 9.54
C PRO A 67 6.38 -2.91 8.92
N MET A 68 5.34 -3.66 8.59
CA MET A 68 4.08 -3.09 8.10
C MET A 68 3.26 -2.57 9.28
N ARG A 69 2.77 -1.34 9.16
CA ARG A 69 1.98 -0.65 10.17
C ARG A 69 0.81 0.07 9.53
N SER A 70 -0.30 0.16 10.25
CA SER A 70 -1.41 1.10 9.97
C SER A 70 -1.56 2.05 11.14
N PHE A 71 -1.72 3.31 10.84
CA PHE A 71 -1.94 4.34 11.85
C PHE A 71 -2.67 5.54 11.23
N VAL A 72 -3.71 6.04 11.89
CA VAL A 72 -4.47 7.22 11.46
C VAL A 72 -4.75 8.12 12.66
N VAL A 73 -4.42 9.40 12.53
CA VAL A 73 -4.75 10.43 13.50
C VAL A 73 -6.11 11.03 13.16
N GLU A 74 -7.02 11.01 14.12
CA GLU A 74 -8.32 11.68 14.01
C GLU A 74 -8.56 12.59 15.22
N PRO A 75 -8.77 13.88 15.00
CA PRO A 75 -8.75 14.64 13.75
C PRO A 75 -7.33 14.94 13.24
N MET A 76 -7.15 15.18 11.93
CA MET A 76 -5.88 15.60 11.33
C MET A 76 -5.56 17.08 11.58
N GLN A 77 -6.43 17.79 12.30
CA GLN A 77 -6.33 19.22 12.62
C GLN A 77 -6.67 19.48 14.07
N TYR A 78 -5.87 20.32 14.73
CA TYR A 78 -6.18 20.85 16.05
C TYR A 78 -5.85 22.36 16.10
N GLY A 79 -6.87 23.21 16.14
CA GLY A 79 -6.71 24.66 16.05
C GLY A 79 -6.01 25.07 14.75
N ARG A 80 -4.80 25.60 14.85
CA ARG A 80 -3.96 26.01 13.70
C ARG A 80 -2.91 24.99 13.32
N LEU A 81 -2.85 23.84 13.98
CA LEU A 81 -1.98 22.73 13.65
C LEU A 81 -2.70 21.81 12.65
N PHE A 82 -2.04 21.51 11.54
CA PHE A 82 -2.49 20.56 10.52
C PHE A 82 -1.44 19.48 10.35
N LEU A 83 -1.85 18.22 10.34
CA LEU A 83 -1.00 17.08 10.08
C LEU A 83 -1.15 16.65 8.62
N VAL A 84 -0.04 16.23 8.01
CA VAL A 84 0.05 15.87 6.58
C VAL A 84 0.91 14.63 6.42
N GLY A 85 0.49 13.71 5.55
CA GLY A 85 1.26 12.51 5.21
C GLY A 85 1.52 11.60 6.41
N ASP A 86 2.73 11.06 6.53
CA ASP A 86 3.08 10.08 7.57
C ASP A 86 2.93 10.60 9.02
N ALA A 87 2.89 11.91 9.21
CA ALA A 87 2.54 12.50 10.51
C ALA A 87 1.06 12.32 10.88
N ALA A 88 0.19 12.16 9.88
CA ALA A 88 -1.24 11.97 10.05
C ALA A 88 -1.69 10.52 9.85
N HIS A 89 -1.05 9.79 8.94
CA HIS A 89 -1.44 8.42 8.62
C HIS A 89 -0.28 7.60 8.04
N ILE A 90 -0.20 6.36 8.41
CA ILE A 90 0.72 5.37 7.86
C ILE A 90 -0.12 4.22 7.31
N VAL A 91 0.00 3.92 6.03
CA VAL A 91 -0.71 2.82 5.38
C VAL A 91 0.27 1.70 5.00
N PRO A 92 -0.12 0.42 5.07
CA PRO A 92 0.73 -0.66 4.62
C PRO A 92 1.17 -0.48 3.17
N PRO A 93 2.43 -0.78 2.82
CA PRO A 93 2.97 -0.51 1.49
C PRO A 93 2.35 -1.37 0.37
N THR A 94 1.62 -2.42 0.70
CA THR A 94 1.02 -3.38 -0.25
C THR A 94 0.14 -2.70 -1.31
N GLY A 95 -0.55 -1.62 -0.94
CA GLY A 95 -1.37 -0.84 -1.87
C GLY A 95 -0.64 0.30 -2.58
N ALA A 96 0.63 0.57 -2.26
CA ALA A 96 1.43 1.70 -2.79
C ALA A 96 0.74 3.07 -2.67
N LYS A 97 0.03 3.34 -1.56
CA LYS A 97 -0.83 4.52 -1.39
C LYS A 97 -0.21 5.67 -0.58
N GLY A 98 0.78 5.39 0.28
CA GLY A 98 1.28 6.37 1.27
C GLY A 98 1.72 7.68 0.66
N MET A 99 2.61 7.66 -0.32
CA MET A 99 3.10 8.87 -0.99
C MET A 99 1.97 9.65 -1.68
N ASN A 100 1.07 8.98 -2.37
CA ASN A 100 -0.05 9.62 -3.06
C ASN A 100 -1.03 10.28 -2.08
N LEU A 101 -1.25 9.69 -0.91
CA LEU A 101 -2.04 10.29 0.16
C LEU A 101 -1.36 11.55 0.72
N ALA A 102 -0.05 11.48 1.00
CA ALA A 102 0.72 12.61 1.50
C ALA A 102 0.69 13.82 0.53
N ILE A 103 0.85 13.56 -0.77
CA ILE A 103 0.72 14.59 -1.81
C ILE A 103 -0.71 15.15 -1.84
N ALA A 104 -1.73 14.28 -1.74
CA ALA A 104 -3.12 14.70 -1.73
C ALA A 104 -3.44 15.62 -0.55
N ASP A 105 -2.97 15.29 0.66
CA ASP A 105 -3.14 16.13 1.85
C ASP A 105 -2.49 17.49 1.67
N ALA A 106 -1.24 17.52 1.17
CA ALA A 106 -0.51 18.75 0.92
C ALA A 106 -1.26 19.64 -0.10
N CYS A 107 -1.82 19.04 -1.14
CA CYS A 107 -2.63 19.75 -2.13
C CYS A 107 -3.90 20.34 -1.51
N VAL A 108 -4.65 19.54 -0.74
CA VAL A 108 -5.86 19.98 -0.06
C VAL A 108 -5.55 21.12 0.91
N LEU A 109 -4.52 20.98 1.74
CA LEU A 109 -4.13 22.00 2.71
C LEU A 109 -3.65 23.29 2.02
N SER A 110 -2.81 23.18 1.01
CA SER A 110 -2.31 24.32 0.22
C SER A 110 -3.46 25.15 -0.38
N HIS A 111 -4.45 24.47 -0.95
CA HIS A 111 -5.63 25.14 -1.50
C HIS A 111 -6.46 25.83 -0.41
N ALA A 112 -6.67 25.15 0.72
CA ALA A 112 -7.41 25.71 1.86
C ALA A 112 -6.73 26.95 2.45
N VAL A 113 -5.41 26.90 2.62
CA VAL A 113 -4.59 28.03 3.09
C VAL A 113 -4.62 29.18 2.09
N GLY A 114 -4.48 28.88 0.79
CA GLY A 114 -4.60 29.90 -0.27
C GLY A 114 -5.95 30.62 -0.26
N ALA A 115 -7.04 29.88 -0.16
CA ALA A 115 -8.39 30.44 -0.06
C ALA A 115 -8.57 31.31 1.20
N PHE A 116 -8.03 30.88 2.34
CA PHE A 116 -8.07 31.66 3.57
C PHE A 116 -7.36 33.00 3.41
N TYR A 117 -6.15 33.02 2.86
CA TYR A 117 -5.43 34.28 2.66
C TYR A 117 -6.05 35.20 1.59
N ALA A 118 -6.72 34.61 0.59
CA ALA A 118 -7.38 35.39 -0.47
C ALA A 118 -8.72 35.98 -0.04
N THR A 119 -9.48 35.30 0.83
CA THR A 119 -10.89 35.66 1.11
C THR A 119 -11.21 35.81 2.60
N GLY A 120 -10.31 35.38 3.51
CA GLY A 120 -10.55 35.33 4.96
C GLY A 120 -11.46 34.16 5.40
N THR A 121 -11.94 33.31 4.48
CA THR A 121 -12.83 32.19 4.82
C THR A 121 -12.10 31.01 5.42
N HIS A 122 -12.65 30.45 6.51
CA HIS A 122 -12.16 29.22 7.14
C HIS A 122 -12.79 27.94 6.58
N LEU A 123 -13.77 28.05 5.68
CA LEU A 123 -14.60 26.92 5.23
C LEU A 123 -13.79 25.71 4.76
N LEU A 124 -12.74 25.94 3.97
CA LEU A 124 -11.91 24.83 3.46
C LEU A 124 -10.94 24.30 4.51
N LEU A 125 -10.44 25.16 5.41
CA LEU A 125 -9.62 24.73 6.55
C LEU A 125 -10.44 23.86 7.51
N ASP A 126 -11.66 24.26 7.82
CA ASP A 126 -12.57 23.50 8.69
C ASP A 126 -12.97 22.15 8.07
N ALA A 127 -13.04 22.08 6.73
CA ALA A 127 -13.34 20.86 5.98
C ALA A 127 -12.13 19.94 5.78
N TYR A 128 -10.91 20.37 6.13
CA TYR A 128 -9.65 19.66 5.82
C TYR A 128 -9.65 18.23 6.30
N THR A 129 -9.86 18.00 7.61
CA THR A 129 -9.87 16.67 8.22
C THR A 129 -10.83 15.72 7.52
N GLY A 130 -12.10 16.13 7.34
CA GLY A 130 -13.11 15.28 6.71
C GLY A 130 -12.81 14.98 5.24
N THR A 131 -12.20 15.93 4.53
CA THR A 131 -11.80 15.75 3.13
C THR A 131 -10.66 14.74 2.98
N CYS A 132 -9.62 14.85 3.81
CA CYS A 132 -8.46 13.95 3.76
C CYS A 132 -8.81 12.56 4.29
N LEU A 133 -9.46 12.44 5.45
CA LEU A 133 -9.79 11.16 6.09
C LEU A 133 -10.63 10.24 5.21
N ARG A 134 -11.52 10.76 4.39
CA ARG A 134 -12.30 9.96 3.45
C ARG A 134 -11.38 9.19 2.46
N ARG A 135 -10.29 9.79 2.01
CA ARG A 135 -9.30 9.16 1.13
C ARG A 135 -8.39 8.21 1.92
N VAL A 136 -7.97 8.65 3.11
CA VAL A 136 -7.12 7.85 4.00
C VAL A 136 -7.80 6.52 4.32
N TRP A 137 -9.03 6.54 4.82
CA TRP A 137 -9.77 5.31 5.14
C TRP A 137 -10.04 4.41 3.94
N ARG A 138 -10.24 5.01 2.76
CA ARG A 138 -10.35 4.22 1.52
C ARG A 138 -9.04 3.53 1.16
N ALA A 139 -7.91 4.19 1.33
CA ALA A 139 -6.59 3.63 1.07
C ALA A 139 -6.18 2.60 2.13
N GLU A 140 -6.50 2.84 3.41
CA GLU A 140 -6.31 1.87 4.48
C GLU A 140 -7.10 0.59 4.22
N HIS A 141 -8.38 0.69 3.89
CA HIS A 141 -9.20 -0.46 3.54
C HIS A 141 -8.61 -1.22 2.34
N PHE A 142 -8.18 -0.53 1.29
CA PHE A 142 -7.58 -1.17 0.13
C PHE A 142 -6.26 -1.86 0.49
N SER A 143 -5.38 -1.21 1.24
CA SER A 143 -4.11 -1.77 1.66
C SER A 143 -4.29 -2.98 2.58
N TRP A 144 -5.26 -2.90 3.52
CA TRP A 144 -5.65 -4.02 4.36
C TRP A 144 -6.18 -5.21 3.52
N PHE A 145 -7.08 -4.93 2.57
CA PHE A 145 -7.64 -5.95 1.67
C PHE A 145 -6.54 -6.65 0.87
N MET A 146 -5.62 -5.88 0.26
CA MET A 146 -4.49 -6.43 -0.49
C MET A 146 -3.56 -7.25 0.42
N THR A 147 -3.28 -6.77 1.62
CA THR A 147 -2.42 -7.47 2.58
C THR A 147 -3.05 -8.80 3.00
N THR A 148 -4.31 -8.81 3.38
CA THR A 148 -5.01 -10.03 3.80
C THR A 148 -5.19 -11.04 2.66
N MET A 149 -5.32 -10.56 1.42
CA MET A 149 -5.43 -11.42 0.25
C MET A 149 -4.08 -12.04 -0.16
N LEU A 150 -2.97 -11.31 -0.01
CA LEU A 150 -1.66 -11.72 -0.54
C LEU A 150 -0.74 -12.32 0.51
N HIS A 151 -0.76 -11.83 1.74
CA HIS A 151 0.14 -12.29 2.80
C HIS A 151 -0.43 -13.50 3.55
N ARG A 152 0.46 -14.33 4.06
CA ARG A 152 0.11 -15.46 4.91
C ARG A 152 0.33 -15.08 6.38
N PRO A 153 -0.74 -14.97 7.22
CA PRO A 153 -0.58 -14.81 8.66
C PRO A 153 0.14 -16.01 9.28
N PRO A 154 0.99 -15.81 10.30
CA PRO A 154 1.74 -16.89 10.94
C PRO A 154 0.86 -17.99 11.55
N ASP A 155 -0.32 -17.62 12.04
CA ASP A 155 -1.32 -18.46 12.70
C ASP A 155 -2.48 -18.88 11.79
N GLN A 156 -2.31 -18.73 10.45
CA GLN A 156 -3.34 -19.07 9.48
C GLN A 156 -3.70 -20.56 9.53
N ASN A 157 -4.94 -20.87 9.89
CA ASN A 157 -5.46 -22.23 9.85
C ASN A 157 -5.84 -22.67 8.43
N PRO A 158 -6.05 -23.99 8.18
CA PRO A 158 -6.38 -24.50 6.85
C PRO A 158 -7.70 -23.96 6.27
N PHE A 159 -8.68 -23.61 7.09
CA PHE A 159 -9.95 -23.05 6.64
C PHE A 159 -9.73 -21.61 6.11
N ASP A 160 -9.03 -20.76 6.86
CA ASP A 160 -8.73 -19.39 6.44
C ASP A 160 -7.85 -19.38 5.19
N ARG A 161 -6.93 -20.34 5.06
CA ARG A 161 -6.14 -20.51 3.82
C ARG A 161 -7.05 -20.78 2.62
N ARG A 162 -8.05 -21.64 2.75
CA ARG A 162 -9.00 -21.93 1.68
C ARG A 162 -9.86 -20.71 1.31
N LEU A 163 -10.27 -19.92 2.28
CA LEU A 163 -10.99 -18.66 2.02
C LEU A 163 -10.12 -17.66 1.25
N GLN A 164 -8.85 -17.54 1.64
CA GLN A 164 -7.90 -16.67 0.94
C GLN A 164 -7.69 -17.10 -0.53
N LEU A 165 -7.46 -18.38 -0.79
CA LEU A 165 -7.30 -18.91 -2.15
C LEU A 165 -8.57 -18.70 -2.97
N SER A 166 -9.76 -18.94 -2.40
CA SER A 166 -11.03 -18.67 -3.07
C SER A 166 -11.22 -17.18 -3.41
N GLN A 167 -10.72 -16.27 -2.56
CA GLN A 167 -10.75 -14.83 -2.85
C GLN A 167 -9.80 -14.48 -4.00
N LEU A 168 -8.62 -15.08 -4.05
CA LEU A 168 -7.68 -14.91 -5.17
C LEU A 168 -8.28 -15.41 -6.49
N ASP A 169 -8.86 -16.61 -6.50
CA ASP A 169 -9.55 -17.17 -7.66
C ASP A 169 -10.68 -16.23 -8.12
N TYR A 170 -11.48 -15.72 -7.18
CA TYR A 170 -12.56 -14.80 -7.51
C TYR A 170 -12.05 -13.53 -8.18
N VAL A 171 -10.98 -12.92 -7.67
CA VAL A 171 -10.41 -11.70 -8.25
C VAL A 171 -9.81 -11.96 -9.64
N THR A 172 -9.21 -13.11 -9.87
CA THR A 172 -8.57 -13.45 -11.16
C THR A 172 -9.58 -13.90 -12.22
N LEU A 173 -10.66 -14.56 -11.82
CA LEU A 173 -11.65 -15.13 -12.76
C LEU A 173 -12.85 -14.22 -13.02
N SER A 174 -13.20 -13.32 -12.09
CA SER A 174 -14.35 -12.44 -12.21
C SER A 174 -13.95 -11.06 -12.72
N ARG A 175 -14.45 -10.69 -13.91
CA ARG A 175 -14.25 -9.33 -14.44
C ARG A 175 -14.74 -8.24 -13.49
N ALA A 176 -15.85 -8.44 -12.81
CA ALA A 176 -16.40 -7.47 -11.86
C ALA A 176 -15.47 -7.28 -10.67
N ALA A 177 -14.93 -8.37 -10.11
CA ALA A 177 -13.99 -8.32 -9.00
C ALA A 177 -12.65 -7.66 -9.42
N ALA A 178 -12.12 -8.03 -10.57
CA ALA A 178 -10.92 -7.41 -11.15
C ALA A 178 -11.11 -5.91 -11.42
N THR A 179 -12.28 -5.49 -11.94
CA THR A 179 -12.60 -4.07 -12.15
C THR A 179 -12.67 -3.33 -10.83
N SER A 180 -13.34 -3.89 -9.81
CA SER A 180 -13.40 -3.30 -8.47
C SER A 180 -12.00 -3.15 -7.85
N LEU A 181 -11.14 -4.16 -8.01
CA LEU A 181 -9.74 -4.09 -7.56
C LEU A 181 -8.99 -2.96 -8.27
N ALA A 182 -9.10 -2.86 -9.59
CA ALA A 182 -8.45 -1.84 -10.40
C ALA A 182 -8.92 -0.42 -10.03
N GLU A 183 -10.22 -0.19 -9.84
CA GLU A 183 -10.77 1.09 -9.39
C GLU A 183 -10.23 1.50 -8.02
N ASN A 184 -10.12 0.56 -7.08
CA ASN A 184 -9.53 0.82 -5.77
C ASN A 184 -8.02 1.07 -5.85
N TYR A 185 -7.35 0.39 -6.79
CA TYR A 185 -5.92 0.61 -7.05
C TYR A 185 -5.65 1.99 -7.63
N VAL A 186 -6.44 2.48 -8.56
CA VAL A 186 -6.37 3.85 -9.09
C VAL A 186 -6.73 4.87 -8.00
N GLY A 187 -7.78 4.62 -7.24
CA GLY A 187 -8.27 5.48 -6.18
C GLY A 187 -9.37 6.42 -6.62
N LEU A 188 -9.91 7.17 -5.66
CA LEU A 188 -11.02 8.09 -5.89
C LEU A 188 -10.51 9.46 -6.39
N PRO A 189 -11.24 10.11 -7.30
CA PRO A 189 -10.97 11.50 -7.67
C PRO A 189 -11.18 12.44 -6.48
N PHE A 190 -10.60 13.63 -6.53
CA PHE A 190 -10.91 14.68 -5.56
C PHE A 190 -12.36 15.14 -5.74
N PRO A 191 -13.10 15.34 -4.64
CA PRO A 191 -14.43 15.96 -4.73
C PRO A 191 -14.33 17.44 -5.10
N THR A 192 -15.37 17.98 -5.74
CA THR A 192 -15.54 19.42 -5.88
C THR A 192 -15.71 20.04 -4.47
N PRO A 193 -15.06 21.18 -4.12
CA PRO A 193 -14.37 22.13 -5.00
C PRO A 193 -12.85 21.87 -5.19
N TRP A 194 -12.35 20.73 -4.81
CA TRP A 194 -10.92 20.39 -4.81
C TRP A 194 -10.37 20.00 -6.19
N HIS A 195 -11.17 20.15 -7.26
CA HIS A 195 -10.64 20.00 -8.60
C HIS A 195 -9.77 21.21 -8.95
N TRP A 196 -8.55 20.94 -9.38
CA TRP A 196 -7.70 21.92 -10.01
C TRP A 196 -8.40 22.35 -11.31
N LYS A 197 -8.76 23.62 -11.41
CA LYS A 197 -8.98 24.20 -12.73
C LYS A 197 -7.61 24.61 -13.22
N ASP A 198 -7.26 24.11 -14.38
CA ASP A 198 -6.07 24.49 -15.13
C ASP A 198 -5.96 26.01 -15.29
#